data_e03def321297c3ef19322b0b48b54e36
#
_entry.id   e03def321297c3ef19322b0b48b54e36
#
_cell.length_a   1.000
_cell.length_b   1.000
_cell.length_c   1.000
_cell.angle_alpha   90.00
_cell.angle_beta   90.00
_cell.angle_gamma   90.00
#
_symmetry.space_group_name_H-M   'P 1'
#
loop_
_entity.id
_entity.type
_entity.pdbx_description
1 polymer ?
#
loop_
_entity_poly.entity_id
_entity_poly.type
_entity_poly.pdbx_seq_one_letter_code
_entity_poly.pdbx_strand_id
1 'polypeptide(L)'
;MPRNEDDIRAHAAHDCSGCALRTGRREFLGGVATALALEGLLPAEARALPALDVRGVASGGQEMRYPIPATDGVSIDKKEGVIIARHAGVVYAFALTCPHQNTALRWNEGSKTFFCTRHKSKYQPDGLFISGRATRAMDRFAVQKDGSTLVVKLDTLFEQDVDPAAWGAAHVAA
;
A
#
# COMPACT_ATOMS: atom_id res chain seq x y z
N MET A 1 -7.84 -9.87 -49.04
CA MET A 1 -8.27 -11.27 -48.84
C MET A 1 -9.02 -11.32 -47.54
N PRO A 2 -10.34 -11.56 -47.51
CA PRO A 2 -11.13 -11.65 -46.29
C PRO A 2 -10.86 -12.98 -45.60
N ARG A 3 -10.73 -12.95 -44.28
CA ARG A 3 -10.58 -14.14 -43.44
C ARG A 3 -11.93 -14.85 -43.29
N ASN A 4 -11.90 -16.18 -43.44
CA ASN A 4 -13.05 -17.06 -43.42
C ASN A 4 -13.70 -17.13 -42.04
N GLU A 5 -15.04 -17.08 -41.98
CA GLU A 5 -15.84 -17.13 -40.74
C GLU A 5 -15.83 -18.51 -40.03
N ASP A 6 -15.17 -19.51 -40.60
CA ASP A 6 -15.14 -20.89 -40.08
C ASP A 6 -14.08 -21.09 -38.96
N ASP A 7 -13.14 -20.14 -38.77
CA ASP A 7 -12.08 -20.24 -37.74
C ASP A 7 -12.52 -19.77 -36.31
N ILE A 8 -13.73 -19.23 -36.18
CA ILE A 8 -14.20 -18.70 -34.90
C ILE A 8 -14.98 -19.74 -34.06
N ARG A 9 -15.30 -20.91 -34.62
CA ARG A 9 -16.14 -21.91 -33.92
C ARG A 9 -15.38 -23.02 -33.20
N ALA A 10 -14.06 -23.02 -33.17
CA ALA A 10 -13.27 -24.13 -32.60
C ALA A 10 -12.76 -23.96 -31.19
N HIS A 11 -13.09 -22.88 -30.48
CA HIS A 11 -12.60 -22.62 -29.08
C HIS A 11 -13.70 -22.46 -28.03
N ALA A 12 -14.80 -23.18 -28.17
CA ALA A 12 -15.84 -23.14 -27.15
C ALA A 12 -16.27 -24.57 -26.74
N ALA A 13 -15.42 -25.28 -26.02
CA ALA A 13 -15.80 -26.41 -25.16
C ALA A 13 -14.64 -26.79 -24.22
N HIS A 14 -14.36 -25.96 -23.23
CA HIS A 14 -13.75 -26.46 -22.00
C HIS A 14 -14.87 -26.71 -21.00
N ASP A 15 -15.29 -27.97 -20.96
CA ASP A 15 -16.19 -28.53 -19.96
C ASP A 15 -15.49 -28.49 -18.57
N CYS A 16 -15.91 -27.56 -17.74
CA CYS A 16 -15.52 -27.48 -16.33
C CYS A 16 -16.47 -28.34 -15.48
N SER A 17 -16.39 -29.66 -15.65
CA SER A 17 -17.10 -30.63 -14.79
C SER A 17 -16.42 -30.84 -13.44
N GLY A 18 -16.06 -29.76 -12.71
CA GLY A 18 -15.37 -29.82 -11.42
C GLY A 18 -15.79 -28.81 -10.37
N CYS A 19 -16.72 -27.89 -10.65
CA CYS A 19 -17.22 -26.92 -9.67
C CYS A 19 -18.62 -27.24 -9.19
N ALA A 20 -18.75 -28.34 -8.45
CA ALA A 20 -19.95 -28.67 -7.72
C ALA A 20 -19.86 -28.09 -6.31
N LEU A 21 -20.41 -26.91 -6.09
CA LEU A 21 -21.08 -26.44 -4.87
C LEU A 21 -21.67 -25.04 -5.14
N ARG A 22 -22.70 -25.03 -6.00
CA ARG A 22 -23.62 -23.88 -6.06
C ARG A 22 -24.63 -24.03 -4.91
N THR A 23 -24.23 -23.65 -3.70
CA THR A 23 -25.19 -23.47 -2.61
C THR A 23 -26.06 -22.25 -2.94
N GLY A 24 -27.32 -22.49 -3.25
CA GLY A 24 -28.28 -21.43 -3.51
C GLY A 24 -28.54 -20.62 -2.23
N ARG A 25 -28.87 -19.32 -2.39
CA ARG A 25 -29.22 -18.44 -1.25
C ARG A 25 -30.22 -19.04 -0.26
N ARG A 26 -31.15 -19.91 -0.74
CA ARG A 26 -32.10 -20.60 0.10
C ARG A 26 -31.47 -21.71 0.95
N GLU A 27 -30.51 -22.44 0.42
CA GLU A 27 -29.80 -23.50 1.16
C GLU A 27 -28.85 -22.89 2.20
N PHE A 28 -28.22 -21.73 1.91
CA PHE A 28 -27.40 -21.00 2.86
C PHE A 28 -28.26 -20.51 4.05
N LEU A 29 -29.45 -19.93 3.80
CA LEU A 29 -30.33 -19.47 4.86
C LEU A 29 -30.93 -20.63 5.69
N GLY A 30 -31.19 -21.79 5.05
CA GLY A 30 -31.61 -23.00 5.75
C GLY A 30 -30.50 -23.54 6.66
N GLY A 31 -29.27 -23.53 6.22
CA GLY A 31 -28.09 -23.95 7.02
C GLY A 31 -27.85 -23.07 8.25
N VAL A 32 -27.99 -21.75 8.10
CA VAL A 32 -27.86 -20.79 9.21
C VAL A 32 -28.99 -20.95 10.22
N ALA A 33 -30.23 -21.16 9.74
CA ALA A 33 -31.37 -21.37 10.63
C ALA A 33 -31.27 -22.67 11.45
N THR A 34 -30.74 -23.74 10.85
CA THR A 34 -30.48 -25.01 11.54
C THR A 34 -29.36 -24.89 12.59
N ALA A 35 -28.33 -24.14 12.30
CA ALA A 35 -27.25 -23.89 13.26
C ALA A 35 -27.71 -23.10 14.48
N LEU A 36 -28.57 -22.07 14.27
CA LEU A 36 -29.16 -21.28 15.36
C LEU A 36 -30.14 -22.08 16.23
N ALA A 37 -30.82 -23.05 15.64
CA ALA A 37 -31.75 -23.92 16.40
C ALA A 37 -31.00 -24.92 17.30
N LEU A 38 -29.77 -25.33 16.96
CA LEU A 38 -28.95 -26.23 17.76
C LEU A 38 -28.34 -25.54 18.99
N GLU A 39 -28.11 -24.22 18.94
CA GLU A 39 -27.58 -23.48 20.09
C GLU A 39 -28.50 -23.48 21.31
N GLY A 40 -29.81 -23.68 21.09
CA GLY A 40 -30.81 -23.79 22.17
C GLY A 40 -30.72 -25.09 22.96
N LEU A 41 -30.06 -26.12 22.44
CA LEU A 41 -30.01 -27.47 23.05
C LEU A 41 -28.67 -27.75 23.77
N LEU A 42 -27.69 -26.84 23.70
CA LEU A 42 -26.41 -27.01 24.41
C LEU A 42 -26.56 -26.60 25.88
N PRO A 43 -25.99 -27.35 26.82
CA PRO A 43 -25.95 -26.97 28.23
C PRO A 43 -25.21 -25.63 28.39
N ALA A 44 -25.62 -24.84 29.41
CA ALA A 44 -25.10 -23.49 29.63
C ALA A 44 -23.56 -23.39 29.72
N GLU A 45 -22.94 -24.48 30.14
CA GLU A 45 -21.47 -24.61 30.22
C GLU A 45 -20.77 -24.70 28.84
N ALA A 46 -21.48 -25.19 27.82
CA ALA A 46 -20.97 -25.23 26.45
C ALA A 46 -21.10 -23.88 25.72
N ARG A 47 -21.81 -22.90 26.31
CA ARG A 47 -21.95 -21.54 25.75
C ARG A 47 -20.83 -20.58 26.15
N ALA A 48 -20.06 -20.92 27.16
CA ALA A 48 -18.86 -20.18 27.50
C ALA A 48 -17.69 -20.66 26.63
N LEU A 49 -17.74 -20.37 25.33
CA LEU A 49 -16.49 -20.23 24.59
C LEU A 49 -15.72 -19.12 25.31
N PRO A 50 -14.49 -19.38 25.81
CA PRO A 50 -13.68 -18.28 26.27
C PRO A 50 -13.66 -17.28 25.12
N ALA A 51 -14.09 -16.06 25.40
CA ALA A 51 -13.81 -14.96 24.48
C ALA A 51 -12.31 -15.04 24.28
N LEU A 52 -11.88 -15.59 23.15
CA LEU A 52 -10.54 -15.38 22.67
C LEU A 52 -10.47 -13.87 22.60
N ASP A 53 -9.83 -13.32 23.65
CA ASP A 53 -9.35 -11.96 23.62
C ASP A 53 -8.37 -11.96 22.43
N VAL A 54 -8.91 -11.74 21.25
CA VAL A 54 -8.16 -11.34 20.06
C VAL A 54 -7.69 -9.93 20.40
N ARG A 55 -6.84 -9.85 21.40
CA ARG A 55 -5.88 -8.75 21.51
C ARG A 55 -5.21 -8.79 20.18
N GLY A 56 -5.63 -7.84 19.36
CA GLY A 56 -5.29 -7.77 17.97
C GLY A 56 -3.87 -8.27 17.81
N VAL A 57 -3.72 -9.33 17.05
CA VAL A 57 -2.53 -9.43 16.23
C VAL A 57 -2.50 -8.04 15.62
N ALA A 58 -1.73 -7.15 16.25
CA ALA A 58 -1.37 -5.91 15.61
C ALA A 58 -0.99 -6.40 14.23
N SER A 59 -1.80 -6.09 13.25
CA SER A 59 -1.46 -6.32 11.87
C SER A 59 -0.15 -5.58 11.79
N GLY A 60 0.95 -6.35 11.94
CA GLY A 60 2.29 -5.83 11.89
C GLY A 60 2.42 -5.32 10.49
N GLY A 61 2.02 -4.07 10.28
CA GLY A 61 2.19 -3.37 9.05
C GLY A 61 3.65 -3.54 8.69
N GLN A 62 3.96 -3.70 7.42
CA GLN A 62 5.32 -3.89 6.98
C GLN A 62 6.13 -2.65 7.34
N GLU A 63 6.92 -2.73 8.43
CA GLU A 63 7.78 -1.67 8.91
C GLU A 63 9.21 -1.89 8.44
N MET A 64 9.81 -0.84 7.91
CA MET A 64 11.24 -0.81 7.58
C MET A 64 11.96 0.18 8.48
N ARG A 65 13.18 -0.17 8.85
CA ARG A 65 14.01 0.62 9.76
C ARG A 65 15.26 1.12 9.03
N TYR A 66 15.44 2.43 9.00
CA TYR A 66 16.58 3.07 8.35
C TYR A 66 17.35 3.92 9.36
N PRO A 67 18.69 4.01 9.28
CA PRO A 67 19.42 4.98 10.08
C PRO A 67 19.03 6.39 9.66
N ILE A 68 18.84 7.30 10.63
CA ILE A 68 18.64 8.73 10.35
C ILE A 68 19.95 9.28 9.78
N PRO A 69 19.96 9.88 8.57
CA PRO A 69 21.18 10.43 8.00
C PRO A 69 21.76 11.54 8.85
N ALA A 70 23.07 11.56 9.07
CA ALA A 70 23.73 12.59 9.89
C ALA A 70 23.81 13.96 9.17
N THR A 71 23.76 13.97 7.83
CA THR A 71 23.86 15.18 6.99
C THR A 71 22.72 15.17 5.96
N ASP A 72 22.43 16.35 5.41
CA ASP A 72 21.45 16.48 4.33
C ASP A 72 21.87 15.64 3.12
N GLY A 73 20.92 14.91 2.56
CA GLY A 73 21.18 13.98 1.46
C GLY A 73 20.02 13.03 1.21
N VAL A 74 20.20 12.16 0.22
CA VAL A 74 19.17 11.21 -0.24
C VAL A 74 19.74 9.80 -0.32
N SER A 75 19.03 8.84 0.22
CA SER A 75 19.27 7.40 0.07
C SER A 75 18.07 6.73 -0.58
N ILE A 76 18.29 5.82 -1.52
CA ILE A 76 17.23 5.14 -2.26
C ILE A 76 17.32 3.63 -2.05
N ASP A 77 16.34 3.07 -1.38
CA ASP A 77 16.13 1.63 -1.30
C ASP A 77 15.23 1.18 -2.45
N LYS A 78 15.86 0.64 -3.49
CA LYS A 78 15.14 0.17 -4.68
C LYS A 78 14.36 -1.13 -4.44
N LYS A 79 14.77 -1.92 -3.46
CA LYS A 79 14.14 -3.20 -3.14
C LYS A 79 12.78 -2.95 -2.49
N GLU A 80 12.75 -2.07 -1.51
CA GLU A 80 11.54 -1.74 -0.77
C GLU A 80 10.77 -0.56 -1.41
N GLY A 81 11.34 0.08 -2.43
CA GLY A 81 10.69 1.20 -3.12
C GLY A 81 10.61 2.47 -2.30
N VAL A 82 11.59 2.71 -1.41
CA VAL A 82 11.61 3.82 -0.46
C VAL A 82 12.75 4.78 -0.77
N ILE A 83 12.49 6.07 -0.66
CA ILE A 83 13.48 7.14 -0.65
C ILE A 83 13.52 7.73 0.74
N ILE A 84 14.70 7.74 1.38
CA ILE A 84 14.93 8.51 2.61
C ILE A 84 15.67 9.78 2.22
N ALA A 85 15.08 10.93 2.56
CA ALA A 85 15.69 12.24 2.33
C ALA A 85 15.80 13.02 3.63
N ARG A 86 16.98 13.57 3.89
CA ARG A 86 17.17 14.60 4.91
C ARG A 86 17.39 15.93 4.22
N HIS A 87 16.64 16.94 4.63
CA HIS A 87 16.76 18.31 4.13
C HIS A 87 16.42 19.31 5.26
N ALA A 88 17.30 20.26 5.46
CA ALA A 88 17.15 21.33 6.47
C ALA A 88 16.81 20.79 7.88
N GLY A 89 17.44 19.69 8.31
CA GLY A 89 17.22 19.09 9.62
C GLY A 89 15.94 18.28 9.75
N VAL A 90 15.21 18.06 8.67
CA VAL A 90 13.97 17.25 8.62
C VAL A 90 14.20 15.99 7.77
N VAL A 91 13.64 14.87 8.21
CA VAL A 91 13.77 13.57 7.52
C VAL A 91 12.42 13.11 7.04
N TYR A 92 12.37 12.73 5.77
CA TYR A 92 11.20 12.26 5.06
C TYR A 92 11.42 10.85 4.52
N ALA A 93 10.35 10.08 4.39
CA ALA A 93 10.34 8.85 3.61
C ALA A 93 9.31 8.97 2.48
N PHE A 94 9.75 8.84 1.24
CA PHE A 94 8.89 8.93 0.07
C PHE A 94 8.77 7.58 -0.63
N ALA A 95 7.63 7.36 -1.31
CA ALA A 95 7.54 6.32 -2.31
C ALA A 95 8.53 6.60 -3.45
N LEU A 96 9.22 5.56 -3.93
CA LEU A 96 10.14 5.68 -5.07
C LEU A 96 9.40 6.01 -6.38
N THR A 97 8.09 5.87 -6.40
CA THR A 97 7.24 6.03 -7.58
C THR A 97 6.78 7.47 -7.79
N CYS A 98 6.77 7.89 -9.05
CA CYS A 98 6.25 9.19 -9.45
C CYS A 98 4.70 9.19 -9.39
N PRO A 99 4.06 10.18 -8.73
CA PRO A 99 2.60 10.29 -8.62
C PRO A 99 1.84 10.30 -9.95
N HIS A 100 2.51 10.66 -11.05
CA HIS A 100 1.87 10.73 -12.37
C HIS A 100 1.59 9.34 -12.98
N GLN A 101 2.59 8.45 -13.03
CA GLN A 101 2.48 7.13 -13.66
C GLN A 101 3.44 6.09 -13.06
N ASN A 102 3.66 6.10 -11.79
CA ASN A 102 4.42 5.09 -11.02
C ASN A 102 5.82 4.74 -11.57
N THR A 103 6.44 5.65 -12.36
CA THR A 103 7.82 5.48 -12.82
C THR A 103 8.77 5.79 -11.68
N ALA A 104 9.81 4.97 -11.49
CA ALA A 104 10.79 5.20 -10.45
C ALA A 104 11.48 6.57 -10.61
N LEU A 105 11.48 7.33 -9.52
CA LEU A 105 12.14 8.62 -9.41
C LEU A 105 13.65 8.43 -9.30
N ARG A 106 14.39 9.46 -9.67
CA ARG A 106 15.84 9.58 -9.52
C ARG A 106 16.18 10.86 -8.78
N TRP A 107 17.29 10.84 -8.09
CA TRP A 107 17.87 12.02 -7.47
C TRP A 107 18.94 12.64 -8.36
N ASN A 108 18.95 13.95 -8.48
CA ASN A 108 20.00 14.74 -9.13
C ASN A 108 20.75 15.55 -8.07
N GLU A 109 21.97 15.13 -7.79
CA GLU A 109 22.81 15.76 -6.76
C GLU A 109 23.18 17.21 -7.11
N GLY A 110 23.40 17.51 -8.41
CA GLY A 110 23.80 18.85 -8.86
C GLY A 110 22.68 19.89 -8.72
N SER A 111 21.44 19.51 -9.01
CA SER A 111 20.28 20.41 -8.89
C SER A 111 19.53 20.26 -7.57
N LYS A 112 19.91 19.28 -6.73
CA LYS A 112 19.20 18.93 -5.48
C LYS A 112 17.70 18.71 -5.69
N THR A 113 17.35 17.95 -6.74
CA THR A 113 15.93 17.66 -7.10
C THR A 113 15.71 16.20 -7.38
N PHE A 114 14.52 15.70 -7.05
CA PHE A 114 14.04 14.46 -7.61
C PHE A 114 13.49 14.69 -9.02
N PHE A 115 13.61 13.69 -9.89
CA PHE A 115 13.09 13.78 -11.24
C PHE A 115 12.58 12.44 -11.76
N CYS A 116 11.53 12.53 -12.59
CA CYS A 116 10.97 11.40 -13.32
C CYS A 116 11.54 11.41 -14.76
N THR A 117 12.15 10.28 -15.17
CA THR A 117 12.77 10.18 -16.51
C THR A 117 11.73 10.14 -17.64
N ARG A 118 10.51 9.68 -17.35
CA ARG A 118 9.47 9.46 -18.36
C ARG A 118 8.82 10.77 -18.85
N HIS A 119 8.34 11.61 -17.91
CA HIS A 119 7.59 12.82 -18.26
C HIS A 119 8.16 14.10 -17.63
N LYS A 120 9.41 14.05 -17.20
CA LYS A 120 10.17 15.22 -16.73
C LYS A 120 9.58 15.92 -15.48
N SER A 121 8.73 15.24 -14.71
CA SER A 121 8.29 15.80 -13.42
C SER A 121 9.47 15.97 -12.48
N LYS A 122 9.54 17.11 -11.80
CA LYS A 122 10.60 17.49 -10.86
C LYS A 122 10.00 17.84 -9.50
N TYR A 123 10.76 17.53 -8.45
CA TYR A 123 10.34 17.77 -7.07
C TYR A 123 11.51 18.29 -6.24
N GLN A 124 11.21 19.07 -5.23
CA GLN A 124 12.16 19.57 -4.25
C GLN A 124 12.66 18.45 -3.34
N PRO A 125 13.70 18.67 -2.51
CA PRO A 125 14.19 17.67 -1.55
C PRO A 125 13.16 17.23 -0.51
N ASP A 126 12.20 18.11 -0.18
CA ASP A 126 11.07 17.83 0.71
C ASP A 126 9.88 17.19 -0.02
N GLY A 127 10.00 16.88 -1.30
CA GLY A 127 8.99 16.21 -2.12
C GLY A 127 7.97 17.15 -2.77
N LEU A 128 8.03 18.47 -2.54
CA LEU A 128 7.10 19.41 -3.18
C LEU A 128 7.30 19.44 -4.69
N PHE A 129 6.20 19.53 -5.43
CA PHE A 129 6.19 19.59 -6.89
C PHE A 129 6.78 20.89 -7.41
N ILE A 130 7.64 20.81 -8.43
CA ILE A 130 8.24 21.96 -9.11
C ILE A 130 7.63 22.12 -10.50
N SER A 131 7.69 21.06 -11.32
CA SER A 131 7.29 21.14 -12.73
C SER A 131 7.13 19.77 -13.37
N GLY A 132 6.48 19.69 -14.52
CA GLY A 132 6.29 18.46 -15.30
C GLY A 132 4.83 18.03 -15.36
N ARG A 133 4.58 16.74 -15.60
CA ARG A 133 3.21 16.24 -15.79
C ARG A 133 2.51 15.78 -14.51
N ALA A 134 3.22 15.65 -13.39
CA ALA A 134 2.56 15.40 -12.12
C ALA A 134 1.73 16.62 -11.71
N THR A 135 0.69 16.39 -10.90
CA THR A 135 -0.22 17.43 -10.42
C THR A 135 -0.10 17.66 -8.92
N ARG A 136 0.68 16.82 -8.22
CA ARG A 136 0.84 16.84 -6.76
C ARG A 136 2.29 16.54 -6.35
N ALA A 137 2.59 16.72 -5.08
CA ALA A 137 3.87 16.37 -4.47
C ALA A 137 4.13 14.85 -4.48
N MET A 138 5.34 14.44 -4.10
CA MET A 138 5.70 13.04 -3.90
C MET A 138 4.89 12.45 -2.73
N ASP A 139 4.49 11.20 -2.86
CA ASP A 139 3.77 10.50 -1.80
C ASP A 139 4.71 10.18 -0.63
N ARG A 140 4.24 10.39 0.60
CA ARG A 140 5.01 10.19 1.84
C ARG A 140 4.52 8.98 2.59
N PHE A 141 5.44 8.14 3.04
CA PHE A 141 5.13 7.11 4.03
C PHE A 141 4.97 7.71 5.42
N ALA A 142 4.13 7.08 6.24
CA ALA A 142 4.11 7.39 7.68
C ALA A 142 5.46 7.01 8.30
N VAL A 143 6.00 7.93 9.11
CA VAL A 143 7.31 7.77 9.75
C VAL A 143 7.25 8.05 11.24
N GLN A 144 8.12 7.37 11.99
CA GLN A 144 8.34 7.59 13.40
C GLN A 144 9.85 7.58 13.70
N LYS A 145 10.27 8.40 14.66
CA LYS A 145 11.65 8.41 15.15
C LYS A 145 11.77 7.47 16.35
N ASP A 146 12.72 6.55 16.30
CA ASP A 146 13.08 5.67 17.40
C ASP A 146 14.60 5.78 17.64
N GLY A 147 14.96 6.68 18.55
CA GLY A 147 16.36 7.05 18.78
C GLY A 147 17.04 7.62 17.53
N SER A 148 18.06 6.93 17.02
CA SER A 148 18.77 7.25 15.78
C SER A 148 18.20 6.54 14.54
N THR A 149 17.05 5.89 14.68
CA THR A 149 16.42 5.10 13.63
C THR A 149 15.12 5.75 13.17
N LEU A 150 14.90 5.80 11.87
CA LEU A 150 13.64 6.13 11.23
C LEU A 150 12.85 4.83 10.99
N VAL A 151 11.70 4.72 11.60
CA VAL A 151 10.73 3.63 11.34
C VAL A 151 9.77 4.10 10.27
N VAL A 152 9.71 3.40 9.15
CA VAL A 152 8.86 3.71 7.99
C VAL A 152 7.78 2.64 7.88
N LYS A 153 6.50 3.04 7.88
CA LYS A 153 5.35 2.15 7.73
C LYS A 153 4.98 2.05 6.26
N LEU A 154 5.33 0.94 5.61
CA LEU A 154 5.13 0.76 4.16
C LEU A 154 3.66 0.57 3.76
N ASP A 155 2.80 0.24 4.70
CA ASP A 155 1.36 0.09 4.52
C ASP A 155 0.58 1.40 4.64
N THR A 156 1.25 2.49 5.05
CA THR A 156 0.61 3.78 5.30
C THR A 156 1.27 4.86 4.46
N LEU A 157 0.61 5.21 3.36
CA LEU A 157 1.08 6.20 2.37
C LEU A 157 0.10 7.38 2.32
N PHE A 158 0.64 8.59 2.37
CA PHE A 158 -0.14 9.83 2.29
C PHE A 158 0.09 10.52 0.95
N GLU A 159 -1.01 10.89 0.30
CA GLU A 159 -1.06 11.68 -0.93
C GLU A 159 -1.44 13.11 -0.59
N GLN A 160 -0.71 14.10 -1.12
CA GLN A 160 -0.91 15.50 -0.76
C GLN A 160 -2.32 16.04 -1.08
N ASP A 161 -2.91 15.57 -2.18
CA ASP A 161 -4.23 15.98 -2.67
C ASP A 161 -5.39 15.24 -2.01
N VAL A 162 -5.13 14.12 -1.34
CA VAL A 162 -6.14 13.31 -0.62
C VAL A 162 -6.18 13.70 0.86
N ASP A 163 -5.02 13.74 1.52
CA ASP A 163 -4.89 14.11 2.93
C ASP A 163 -3.69 15.06 3.13
N PRO A 164 -3.88 16.36 2.85
CA PRO A 164 -2.80 17.36 2.97
C PRO A 164 -2.24 17.47 4.39
N ALA A 165 -3.07 17.26 5.42
CA ALA A 165 -2.67 17.40 6.81
C ALA A 165 -1.76 16.24 7.23
N ALA A 166 -2.15 14.98 6.95
CA ALA A 166 -1.33 13.80 7.23
C ALA A 166 -0.05 13.81 6.37
N TRP A 167 -0.15 14.20 5.10
CA TRP A 167 1.02 14.37 4.25
C TRP A 167 2.00 15.40 4.83
N GLY A 168 1.49 16.55 5.28
CA GLY A 168 2.30 17.59 5.90
C GLY A 168 2.99 17.14 7.18
N ALA A 169 2.33 16.29 7.98
CA ALA A 169 2.86 15.76 9.24
C ALA A 169 3.79 14.54 9.06
N ALA A 170 3.85 13.92 7.88
CA ALA A 170 4.65 12.72 7.62
C ALA A 170 6.15 13.02 7.47
N HIS A 171 6.77 13.45 8.58
CA HIS A 171 8.21 13.71 8.70
C HIS A 171 8.66 13.63 10.16
N VAL A 172 9.95 13.60 10.40
CA VAL A 172 10.55 13.68 11.73
C VAL A 172 11.71 14.70 11.75
N ALA A 173 11.96 15.31 12.89
CA ALA A 173 13.19 16.08 13.09
C ALA A 173 14.40 15.13 13.15
N ALA A 174 15.51 15.51 12.53
CA ALA A 174 16.74 14.74 12.46
C ALA A 174 17.46 14.61 13.80
#